data_cb2ec9945a293aa7c19e6db7e097a499
#
_entry.id   cb2ec9945a293aa7c19e6db7e097a499
#
_cell.length_a   1.000
_cell.length_b   1.000
_cell.length_c   1.000
_cell.angle_alpha   90.00
_cell.angle_beta   90.00
_cell.angle_gamma   90.00
#
_symmetry.space_group_name_H-M   'P 1'
#
loop_
_entity.id
_entity.type
_entity.pdbx_description
1 polymer ?
#
loop_
_entity_poly.entity_id
_entity_poly.type
_entity_poly.pdbx_seq_one_letter_code
_entity_poly.pdbx_strand_id
1 'polypeptide(L)'
;MKKSSKGFSLIELLIVVAIILIIAAIAIPNLLRSRIAANQASAVGSLRTLNTAEITYSSTYNVGFTATMTYLAPPSGTTAANPTSTAAGLIDSVLALGSKSGYSFVYSAGGADSTGRINTYSFTAVPISTSTGTNYYFTDETGVIRQNSTTTASSGDSPIGG
;
A
#
# COMPACT_ATOMS: atom_id res chain seq x y z
N MET A 1 -62.18 -0.89 19.50
CA MET A 1 -61.70 0.14 18.57
C MET A 1 -60.68 -0.48 17.59
N LYS A 2 -61.02 -0.57 16.29
CA LYS A 2 -60.07 -1.03 15.24
C LYS A 2 -59.10 0.12 14.94
N LYS A 3 -57.80 -0.04 15.21
CA LYS A 3 -56.75 0.88 14.74
C LYS A 3 -56.71 0.78 13.21
N SER A 4 -57.03 1.86 12.51
CA SER A 4 -56.86 2.00 11.09
C SER A 4 -55.36 2.06 10.80
N SER A 5 -54.81 0.99 10.22
CA SER A 5 -53.46 0.99 9.69
C SER A 5 -53.46 1.84 8.39
N LYS A 6 -52.88 3.02 8.43
CA LYS A 6 -52.65 3.86 7.25
C LYS A 6 -51.59 3.14 6.39
N GLY A 7 -51.98 2.71 5.19
CA GLY A 7 -51.04 2.13 4.21
C GLY A 7 -50.13 3.23 3.62
N PHE A 8 -48.91 2.84 3.23
CA PHE A 8 -47.94 3.73 2.57
C PHE A 8 -48.40 4.06 1.15
N SER A 9 -48.34 5.31 0.75
CA SER A 9 -48.67 5.72 -0.61
C SER A 9 -47.56 5.36 -1.57
N LEU A 10 -47.90 4.89 -2.78
CA LEU A 10 -46.93 4.58 -3.86
C LEU A 10 -46.09 5.81 -4.21
N ILE A 11 -46.69 7.00 -4.18
CA ILE A 11 -45.98 8.25 -4.49
C ILE A 11 -44.97 8.62 -3.40
N GLU A 12 -45.26 8.37 -2.11
CA GLU A 12 -44.29 8.57 -1.02
C GLU A 12 -43.07 7.69 -1.18
N LEU A 13 -43.29 6.42 -1.55
CA LEU A 13 -42.16 5.50 -1.82
C LEU A 13 -41.33 5.97 -3.04
N LEU A 14 -41.98 6.41 -4.11
CA LEU A 14 -41.33 6.84 -5.33
C LEU A 14 -40.46 8.09 -5.11
N ILE A 15 -40.95 9.06 -4.34
CA ILE A 15 -40.18 10.28 -4.02
C ILE A 15 -38.95 9.92 -3.17
N VAL A 16 -39.09 9.05 -2.16
CA VAL A 16 -37.97 8.64 -1.32
C VAL A 16 -36.88 7.93 -2.13
N VAL A 17 -37.27 6.99 -2.99
CA VAL A 17 -36.31 6.29 -3.87
C VAL A 17 -35.63 7.26 -4.83
N ALA A 18 -36.38 8.22 -5.42
CA ALA A 18 -35.78 9.23 -6.30
C ALA A 18 -34.73 10.07 -5.58
N ILE A 19 -34.99 10.52 -4.34
CA ILE A 19 -34.02 11.30 -3.56
C ILE A 19 -32.79 10.45 -3.23
N ILE A 20 -32.95 9.19 -2.82
CA ILE A 20 -31.84 8.28 -2.54
C ILE A 20 -30.96 8.10 -3.78
N LEU A 21 -31.56 7.89 -4.95
CA LEU A 21 -30.82 7.72 -6.19
C LEU A 21 -30.04 8.97 -6.58
N ILE A 22 -30.59 10.17 -6.40
CA ILE A 22 -29.88 11.43 -6.64
C ILE A 22 -28.66 11.56 -5.74
N ILE A 23 -28.83 11.30 -4.43
CA ILE A 23 -27.73 11.37 -3.47
C ILE A 23 -26.67 10.31 -3.78
N ALA A 24 -27.06 9.09 -4.08
CA ALA A 24 -26.16 8.00 -4.43
C ALA A 24 -25.36 8.30 -5.70
N ALA A 25 -25.98 8.88 -6.74
CA ALA A 25 -25.32 9.24 -7.99
C ALA A 25 -24.16 10.24 -7.78
N ILE A 26 -24.26 11.13 -6.79
CA ILE A 26 -23.21 12.10 -6.45
C ILE A 26 -22.19 11.49 -5.46
N ALA A 27 -22.66 10.73 -4.49
CA ALA A 27 -21.84 10.24 -3.38
C ALA A 27 -20.90 9.11 -3.81
N ILE A 28 -21.36 8.15 -4.64
CA ILE A 28 -20.58 6.96 -5.01
C ILE A 28 -19.29 7.33 -5.76
N PRO A 29 -19.31 8.17 -6.83
CA PRO A 29 -18.08 8.56 -7.53
C PRO A 29 -17.08 9.30 -6.63
N ASN A 30 -17.59 10.17 -5.74
CA ASN A 30 -16.74 10.92 -4.81
C ASN A 30 -16.09 10.02 -3.77
N LEU A 31 -16.83 9.03 -3.25
CA LEU A 31 -16.29 8.04 -2.32
C LEU A 31 -15.18 7.19 -2.98
N LEU A 32 -15.38 6.77 -4.24
CA LEU A 32 -14.38 6.00 -4.97
C LEU A 32 -13.09 6.79 -5.17
N ARG A 33 -13.16 8.06 -5.56
CA ARG A 33 -11.98 8.94 -5.69
C ARG A 33 -11.26 9.12 -4.37
N SER A 34 -12.00 9.34 -3.27
CA SER A 34 -11.42 9.47 -1.94
C SER A 34 -10.70 8.19 -1.50
N ARG A 35 -11.28 7.02 -1.80
CA ARG A 35 -10.68 5.72 -1.53
C ARG A 35 -9.37 5.52 -2.32
N ILE A 36 -9.36 5.85 -3.62
CA ILE A 36 -8.16 5.80 -4.45
C ILE A 36 -7.06 6.69 -3.85
N ALA A 37 -7.38 7.94 -3.50
CA ALA A 37 -6.42 8.86 -2.91
C ALA A 37 -5.85 8.34 -1.58
N ALA A 38 -6.69 7.75 -0.72
CA ALA A 38 -6.25 7.14 0.54
C ALA A 38 -5.33 5.94 0.32
N ASN A 39 -5.64 5.07 -0.65
CA ASN A 39 -4.79 3.95 -1.00
C ASN A 39 -3.43 4.40 -1.54
N GLN A 40 -3.39 5.42 -2.40
CA GLN A 40 -2.16 6.02 -2.92
C GLN A 40 -1.30 6.61 -1.81
N ALA A 41 -1.89 7.36 -0.88
CA ALA A 41 -1.19 7.89 0.28
C ALA A 41 -0.63 6.77 1.18
N SER A 42 -1.41 5.70 1.39
CA SER A 42 -0.98 4.51 2.12
C SER A 42 0.19 3.80 1.44
N ALA A 43 0.18 3.68 0.10
CA ALA A 43 1.26 3.07 -0.67
C ALA A 43 2.57 3.86 -0.52
N VAL A 44 2.51 5.19 -0.65
CA VAL A 44 3.66 6.09 -0.42
C VAL A 44 4.18 5.98 1.02
N GLY A 45 3.28 5.93 2.01
CA GLY A 45 3.65 5.71 3.41
C GLY A 45 4.35 4.37 3.63
N SER A 46 3.85 3.31 2.99
CA SER A 46 4.47 1.98 3.04
C SER A 46 5.87 1.96 2.42
N LEU A 47 6.08 2.64 1.28
CA LEU A 47 7.42 2.75 0.68
C LEU A 47 8.41 3.50 1.59
N ARG A 48 7.97 4.55 2.29
CA ARG A 48 8.81 5.24 3.30
C ARG A 48 9.20 4.30 4.45
N THR A 49 8.24 3.50 4.92
CA THR A 49 8.49 2.49 5.96
C THR A 49 9.50 1.44 5.48
N LEU A 50 9.37 0.95 4.24
CA LEU A 50 10.29 -0.01 3.64
C LEU A 50 11.71 0.57 3.51
N ASN A 51 11.87 1.80 3.03
CA ASN A 51 13.18 2.47 2.95
C ASN A 51 13.83 2.59 4.33
N THR A 52 13.06 3.02 5.33
CA THR A 52 13.57 3.13 6.71
C THR A 52 13.96 1.77 7.27
N ALA A 53 13.16 0.73 6.97
CA ALA A 53 13.45 -0.63 7.42
C ALA A 53 14.73 -1.18 6.78
N GLU A 54 14.98 -0.96 5.49
CA GLU A 54 16.21 -1.39 4.81
C GLU A 54 17.45 -0.70 5.39
N ILE A 55 17.38 0.61 5.64
CA ILE A 55 18.48 1.35 6.27
C ILE A 55 18.75 0.83 7.69
N THR A 56 17.68 0.60 8.46
CA THR A 56 17.79 0.07 9.82
C THR A 56 18.36 -1.34 9.80
N TYR A 57 17.91 -2.20 8.89
CA TYR A 57 18.43 -3.55 8.71
C TYR A 57 19.92 -3.54 8.39
N SER A 58 20.33 -2.77 7.39
CA SER A 58 21.72 -2.67 6.98
C SER A 58 22.65 -2.19 8.12
N SER A 59 22.19 -1.23 8.91
CA SER A 59 22.97 -0.70 10.06
C SER A 59 23.01 -1.67 11.25
N THR A 60 21.92 -2.42 11.49
CA THR A 60 21.82 -3.33 12.63
C THR A 60 22.62 -4.62 12.40
N TYR A 61 22.48 -5.21 11.25
CA TYR A 61 23.09 -6.51 10.94
C TYR A 61 24.43 -6.43 10.20
N ASN A 62 24.78 -5.24 9.68
CA ASN A 62 26.05 -4.97 8.97
C ASN A 62 26.31 -5.90 7.77
N VAL A 63 25.25 -6.42 7.12
CA VAL A 63 25.32 -7.36 5.98
C VAL A 63 24.87 -6.72 4.65
N GLY A 64 24.61 -5.42 4.62
CA GLY A 64 23.98 -4.71 3.52
C GLY A 64 22.46 -4.75 3.63
N PHE A 65 21.77 -4.59 2.50
CA PHE A 65 20.31 -4.66 2.42
C PHE A 65 19.81 -6.09 2.41
N THR A 66 18.50 -6.29 2.56
CA THR A 66 17.92 -7.62 2.63
C THR A 66 17.98 -8.36 1.29
N ALA A 67 18.05 -9.70 1.32
CA ALA A 67 17.92 -10.51 0.09
C ALA A 67 16.45 -10.62 -0.36
N THR A 68 15.52 -10.52 0.56
CA THR A 68 14.07 -10.57 0.31
C THR A 68 13.33 -9.67 1.29
N MET A 69 12.21 -9.10 0.88
CA MET A 69 11.36 -8.28 1.75
C MET A 69 10.88 -9.03 3.00
N THR A 70 10.76 -10.35 2.94
CA THR A 70 10.33 -11.19 4.06
C THR A 70 11.32 -11.17 5.24
N TYR A 71 12.60 -10.83 5.01
CA TYR A 71 13.57 -10.69 6.11
C TYR A 71 13.28 -9.49 7.01
N LEU A 72 12.54 -8.51 6.51
CA LEU A 72 12.06 -7.38 7.33
C LEU A 72 10.86 -7.75 8.21
N ALA A 73 10.18 -8.86 7.93
CA ALA A 73 9.00 -9.32 8.65
C ALA A 73 9.29 -9.63 10.12
N PRO A 74 8.27 -9.58 10.99
CA PRO A 74 8.42 -10.06 12.36
C PRO A 74 8.72 -11.57 12.38
N PRO A 75 9.47 -12.05 13.40
CA PRO A 75 9.68 -13.47 13.61
C PRO A 75 8.36 -14.23 13.70
N SER A 76 8.27 -15.38 13.04
CA SER A 76 7.10 -16.26 13.11
C SER A 76 7.14 -17.07 14.40
N GLY A 77 6.02 -17.13 15.15
CA GLY A 77 5.89 -17.96 16.35
C GLY A 77 4.98 -17.34 17.42
N THR A 78 4.52 -18.17 18.35
CA THR A 78 3.65 -17.78 19.47
C THR A 78 4.41 -17.20 20.66
N THR A 79 5.74 -17.31 20.69
CA THR A 79 6.64 -16.70 21.67
C THR A 79 7.32 -15.47 21.04
N ALA A 80 7.53 -14.42 21.82
CA ALA A 80 8.28 -13.23 21.41
C ALA A 80 9.72 -13.63 21.04
N ALA A 81 9.91 -14.08 19.80
CA ALA A 81 11.21 -14.44 19.28
C ALA A 81 12.03 -13.15 19.08
N ASN A 82 13.31 -13.20 19.45
CA ASN A 82 14.21 -12.08 19.21
C ASN A 82 14.38 -11.86 17.70
N PRO A 83 14.45 -10.61 17.23
CA PRO A 83 14.74 -10.30 15.84
C PRO A 83 16.07 -10.92 15.38
N THR A 84 16.09 -11.42 14.16
CA THR A 84 17.25 -12.01 13.49
C THR A 84 17.44 -11.39 12.11
N SER A 85 18.56 -11.60 11.46
CA SER A 85 18.80 -11.13 10.09
C SER A 85 17.87 -11.75 9.04
N THR A 86 17.13 -12.81 9.35
CA THR A 86 16.10 -13.40 8.48
C THR A 86 14.67 -13.11 8.90
N ALA A 87 14.49 -12.41 10.04
CA ALA A 87 13.20 -12.03 10.59
C ALA A 87 13.38 -10.83 11.53
N ALA A 88 13.62 -9.65 10.94
CA ALA A 88 14.10 -8.47 11.66
C ALA A 88 13.02 -7.70 12.42
N GLY A 89 11.74 -7.94 12.14
CA GLY A 89 10.63 -7.26 12.83
C GLY A 89 10.54 -5.76 12.56
N LEU A 90 11.01 -5.30 11.41
CA LEU A 90 11.08 -3.89 11.05
C LEU A 90 9.84 -3.39 10.29
N ILE A 91 9.03 -4.29 9.75
CA ILE A 91 7.76 -3.98 9.08
C ILE A 91 6.64 -4.89 9.59
N ASP A 92 5.39 -4.49 9.36
CA ASP A 92 4.25 -5.33 9.71
C ASP A 92 4.12 -6.55 8.78
N SER A 93 3.51 -7.62 9.29
CA SER A 93 3.36 -8.88 8.56
C SER A 93 2.53 -8.75 7.28
N VAL A 94 1.58 -7.80 7.22
CA VAL A 94 0.74 -7.57 6.03
C VAL A 94 1.58 -6.98 4.91
N LEU A 95 2.42 -5.99 5.21
CA LEU A 95 3.32 -5.39 4.23
C LEU A 95 4.38 -6.39 3.76
N ALA A 96 4.88 -7.24 4.67
CA ALA A 96 5.85 -8.29 4.34
C ALA A 96 5.32 -9.33 3.33
N LEU A 97 3.99 -9.52 3.26
CA LEU A 97 3.33 -10.35 2.24
C LEU A 97 3.26 -9.67 0.86
N GLY A 98 3.73 -8.44 0.74
CA GLY A 98 3.78 -7.72 -0.54
C GLY A 98 2.44 -7.15 -1.02
N SER A 99 1.40 -7.08 -0.16
CA SER A 99 0.11 -6.50 -0.55
C SER A 99 -0.52 -5.73 0.60
N LYS A 100 -0.82 -4.44 0.40
CA LYS A 100 -1.44 -3.57 1.40
C LYS A 100 -2.23 -2.45 0.73
N SER A 101 -3.42 -2.14 1.25
CA SER A 101 -4.27 -1.01 0.83
C SER A 101 -4.50 -0.96 -0.70
N GLY A 102 -4.75 -2.12 -1.33
CA GLY A 102 -5.01 -2.19 -2.77
C GLY A 102 -3.79 -1.99 -3.67
N TYR A 103 -2.57 -2.05 -3.11
CA TYR A 103 -1.30 -2.03 -3.83
C TYR A 103 -0.53 -3.34 -3.62
N SER A 104 0.15 -3.77 -4.68
CA SER A 104 1.14 -4.85 -4.65
C SER A 104 2.54 -4.23 -4.61
N PHE A 105 3.37 -4.69 -3.67
CA PHE A 105 4.74 -4.25 -3.48
C PHE A 105 5.69 -5.34 -3.98
N VAL A 106 6.55 -5.00 -4.93
CA VAL A 106 7.57 -5.90 -5.46
C VAL A 106 8.94 -5.40 -5.02
N TYR A 107 9.68 -6.26 -4.38
CA TYR A 107 11.06 -6.03 -3.96
C TYR A 107 12.04 -6.62 -4.98
N SER A 108 13.11 -5.91 -5.26
CA SER A 108 14.23 -6.40 -6.05
C SER A 108 15.53 -6.05 -5.32
N ALA A 109 16.24 -7.06 -4.86
CA ALA A 109 17.59 -6.91 -4.33
C ALA A 109 18.57 -6.73 -5.48
N GLY A 110 19.57 -5.88 -5.31
CA GLY A 110 20.71 -5.80 -6.20
C GLY A 110 21.62 -7.02 -6.09
N GLY A 111 22.59 -7.13 -7.00
CA GLY A 111 23.57 -8.18 -6.93
C GLY A 111 24.45 -8.08 -5.68
N ALA A 112 24.76 -9.21 -5.06
CA ALA A 112 25.73 -9.23 -3.98
C ALA A 112 27.15 -8.91 -4.51
N ASP A 113 27.89 -8.14 -3.75
CA ASP A 113 29.31 -7.87 -4.02
C ASP A 113 30.19 -9.09 -3.69
N SER A 114 31.50 -8.96 -3.88
CA SER A 114 32.47 -10.02 -3.61
C SER A 114 32.54 -10.48 -2.15
N THR A 115 31.95 -9.70 -1.23
CA THR A 115 31.85 -10.02 0.21
C THR A 115 30.49 -10.61 0.58
N GLY A 116 29.57 -10.75 -0.39
CA GLY A 116 28.20 -11.22 -0.19
C GLY A 116 27.22 -10.14 0.29
N ARG A 117 27.62 -8.85 0.30
CA ARG A 117 26.75 -7.73 0.73
C ARG A 117 25.89 -7.25 -0.43
N ILE A 118 24.63 -6.99 -0.15
CA ILE A 118 23.71 -6.35 -1.09
C ILE A 118 23.73 -4.85 -0.82
N ASN A 119 24.18 -4.08 -1.81
CA ASN A 119 24.40 -2.64 -1.66
C ASN A 119 23.35 -1.78 -2.38
N THR A 120 22.46 -2.41 -3.14
CA THR A 120 21.35 -1.73 -3.85
C THR A 120 20.07 -2.52 -3.70
N TYR A 121 18.94 -1.83 -3.72
CA TYR A 121 17.61 -2.44 -3.75
C TYR A 121 16.63 -1.54 -4.48
N SER A 122 15.49 -2.07 -4.84
CA SER A 122 14.35 -1.27 -5.28
C SER A 122 13.04 -1.87 -4.83
N PHE A 123 12.06 -0.98 -4.64
CA PHE A 123 10.65 -1.33 -4.44
C PHE A 123 9.81 -0.69 -5.52
N THR A 124 8.88 -1.44 -6.08
CA THR A 124 7.79 -0.90 -6.89
C THR A 124 6.46 -1.15 -6.18
N ALA A 125 5.58 -0.15 -6.18
CA ALA A 125 4.21 -0.30 -5.71
C ALA A 125 3.27 -0.11 -6.89
N VAL A 126 2.53 -1.17 -7.21
CA VAL A 126 1.63 -1.27 -8.36
C VAL A 126 0.19 -1.39 -7.85
N PRO A 127 -0.78 -0.59 -8.33
CA PRO A 127 -2.16 -0.76 -7.95
C PRO A 127 -2.70 -2.11 -8.46
N ILE A 128 -3.42 -2.84 -7.61
CA ILE A 128 -3.99 -4.15 -7.95
C ILE A 128 -5.08 -3.99 -9.03
N SER A 129 -5.77 -2.85 -9.04
CA SER A 129 -6.78 -2.50 -10.04
C SER A 129 -6.89 -0.98 -10.18
N THR A 130 -7.52 -0.51 -11.26
CA THR A 130 -7.82 0.91 -11.48
C THR A 130 -8.78 1.50 -10.44
N SER A 131 -9.54 0.66 -9.74
CA SER A 131 -10.41 1.08 -8.63
C SER A 131 -9.67 1.21 -7.30
N THR A 132 -8.44 0.70 -7.20
CA THR A 132 -7.62 0.81 -5.99
C THR A 132 -6.56 1.90 -6.08
N GLY A 133 -6.11 2.24 -7.30
CA GLY A 133 -5.13 3.29 -7.54
C GLY A 133 -4.92 3.55 -9.02
N THR A 134 -4.41 4.72 -9.36
CA THR A 134 -4.08 5.13 -10.73
C THR A 134 -2.59 5.44 -10.91
N ASN A 135 -1.85 5.64 -9.83
CA ASN A 135 -0.42 5.94 -9.86
C ASN A 135 0.39 4.72 -9.43
N TYR A 136 1.51 4.53 -10.12
CA TYR A 136 2.56 3.55 -9.81
C TYR A 136 3.68 4.28 -9.08
N TYR A 137 4.33 3.60 -8.13
CA TYR A 137 5.42 4.20 -7.36
C TYR A 137 6.66 3.33 -7.40
N PHE A 138 7.80 3.98 -7.32
CA PHE A 138 9.14 3.37 -7.28
C PHE A 138 9.98 4.05 -6.21
N THR A 139 10.83 3.29 -5.54
CA THR A 139 11.90 3.82 -4.70
C THR A 139 13.08 2.85 -4.70
N ASP A 140 14.26 3.36 -4.40
CA ASP A 140 15.50 2.62 -4.33
C ASP A 140 16.34 3.07 -3.10
N GLU A 141 17.60 2.66 -3.04
CA GLU A 141 18.54 2.99 -1.97
C GLU A 141 18.79 4.51 -1.80
N THR A 142 18.42 5.33 -2.78
CA THR A 142 18.47 6.79 -2.65
C THR A 142 17.38 7.33 -1.72
N GLY A 143 16.35 6.54 -1.41
CA GLY A 143 15.21 6.92 -0.60
C GLY A 143 14.21 7.84 -1.28
N VAL A 144 14.46 8.21 -2.55
CA VAL A 144 13.58 9.07 -3.34
C VAL A 144 12.40 8.24 -3.87
N ILE A 145 11.18 8.65 -3.51
CA ILE A 145 9.97 8.02 -4.05
C ILE A 145 9.58 8.73 -5.33
N ARG A 146 9.42 7.98 -6.41
CA ARG A 146 9.05 8.45 -7.75
C ARG A 146 7.67 7.93 -8.13
N GLN A 147 7.02 8.61 -9.06
CA GLN A 147 5.69 8.23 -9.52
C GLN A 147 5.56 8.24 -11.04
N ASN A 148 4.68 7.37 -11.54
CA ASN A 148 4.23 7.34 -12.93
C ASN A 148 2.72 7.06 -12.94
N SER A 149 1.96 7.71 -13.85
CA SER A 149 0.50 7.55 -13.94
C SER A 149 0.05 6.60 -15.06
N THR A 150 0.97 6.11 -15.88
CA THR A 150 0.63 5.33 -17.08
C THR A 150 1.23 3.93 -17.08
N THR A 151 2.38 3.76 -16.44
CA THR A 151 3.11 2.48 -16.41
C THR A 151 3.86 2.33 -15.10
N THR A 152 4.40 1.15 -14.85
CA THR A 152 5.24 0.88 -13.66
C THR A 152 6.35 1.91 -13.56
N ALA A 153 6.43 2.56 -12.39
CA ALA A 153 7.40 3.60 -12.13
C ALA A 153 8.83 3.04 -12.06
N SER A 154 9.81 3.87 -12.39
CA SER A 154 11.24 3.54 -12.46
C SER A 154 12.11 4.66 -11.88
N SER A 155 13.43 4.44 -11.83
CA SER A 155 14.42 5.43 -11.36
C SER A 155 14.49 6.68 -12.24
N GLY A 156 13.96 6.65 -13.48
CA GLY A 156 13.92 7.80 -14.39
C GLY A 156 12.69 8.70 -14.24
N ASP A 157 11.70 8.28 -13.44
CA ASP A 157 10.45 9.02 -13.29
C ASP A 157 10.56 10.18 -12.29
N SER A 158 9.58 11.10 -12.33
CA SER A 158 9.58 12.28 -11.47
C SER A 158 9.38 11.90 -9.99
N PRO A 159 10.12 12.55 -9.07
CA PRO A 159 9.87 12.44 -7.64
C PRO A 159 8.45 12.89 -7.28
N ILE A 160 7.86 12.29 -6.23
CA ILE A 160 6.61 12.79 -5.67
C ILE A 160 6.84 14.14 -5.01
N GLY A 161 5.99 15.13 -5.32
CA GLY A 161 6.09 16.48 -4.73
C GLY A 161 7.10 17.39 -5.43
N GLY A 162 7.58 17.00 -6.63
CA GLY A 162 8.37 17.86 -7.52
C GLY A 162 7.49 18.66 -8.47
#